data_d2375b40d60789c3769f43362d4aa9f7
#
_entry.id   d2375b40d60789c3769f43362d4aa9f7
#
_cell.length_a   1.000
_cell.length_b   1.000
_cell.length_c   1.000
_cell.angle_alpha   90.00
_cell.angle_beta   90.00
_cell.angle_gamma   90.00
#
_symmetry.space_group_name_H-M   'P 1'
#
loop_
_entity.id
_entity.type
_entity.pdbx_description
1 polymer ?
#
loop_
_entity_poly.entity_id
_entity_poly.type
_entity_poly.pdbx_seq_one_letter_code
_entity_poly.pdbx_strand_id
1 'polypeptide(L)'
;GEIVKIPVRGLKQQKGWRSLLWLFIQSYSFTAKQLDDCVHLLDAISGKWVASPTHRILRNRNHLLVVPIADVQADYFIVDEAQLDHVHTKTGKLSFKLHERGGAIQAVNDEAWIPYQELAFPLKIRRWKMADYFYPLGLGKKKKLSRFFIDIKLSIPEKEQQWIVEDAQHRIVWIVGKRLDHRFRVKQQVVPLLQIKWEPQLV
;
A
#
# COMPACT_ATOMS: atom_id res chain seq x y z
N GLY A 1 -10.38 5.89 -6.09
CA GLY A 1 -11.57 5.17 -6.56
C GLY A 1 -11.63 3.78 -5.94
N GLU A 2 -12.82 3.27 -5.80
CA GLU A 2 -13.10 1.97 -5.19
C GLU A 2 -12.54 0.82 -6.05
N ILE A 3 -11.97 -0.20 -5.39
CA ILE A 3 -11.54 -1.44 -6.05
C ILE A 3 -12.69 -2.44 -5.99
N VAL A 4 -13.24 -2.80 -7.14
CA VAL A 4 -14.31 -3.79 -7.21
C VAL A 4 -13.72 -5.19 -7.40
N LYS A 5 -14.23 -6.17 -6.62
CA LYS A 5 -13.74 -7.55 -6.60
C LYS A 5 -14.83 -8.48 -7.14
N ILE A 6 -14.51 -9.21 -8.21
CA ILE A 6 -15.41 -10.21 -8.82
C ILE A 6 -14.82 -11.60 -8.54
N PRO A 7 -15.50 -12.48 -7.79
CA PRO A 7 -15.02 -13.83 -7.55
C PRO A 7 -15.18 -14.66 -8.84
N VAL A 8 -14.06 -15.17 -9.38
CA VAL A 8 -14.02 -15.89 -10.68
C VAL A 8 -14.91 -17.14 -10.67
N ARG A 9 -14.83 -17.93 -9.60
CA ARG A 9 -15.65 -19.14 -9.47
C ARG A 9 -17.15 -18.78 -9.40
N GLY A 10 -17.51 -17.79 -8.62
CA GLY A 10 -18.89 -17.33 -8.50
C GLY A 10 -19.46 -16.82 -9.82
N LEU A 11 -18.64 -16.05 -10.57
CA LEU A 11 -19.03 -15.57 -11.89
C LEU A 11 -19.27 -16.74 -12.85
N LYS A 12 -18.31 -17.68 -12.97
CA LYS A 12 -18.41 -18.83 -13.90
C LYS A 12 -19.58 -19.77 -13.62
N GLN A 13 -20.10 -19.79 -12.41
CA GLN A 13 -21.27 -20.58 -12.01
C GLN A 13 -22.61 -19.97 -12.46
N GLN A 14 -22.64 -18.70 -12.85
CA GLN A 14 -23.87 -18.04 -13.28
C GLN A 14 -24.22 -18.41 -14.72
N LYS A 15 -25.50 -18.71 -14.97
CA LYS A 15 -25.97 -18.89 -16.36
C LYS A 15 -25.80 -17.57 -17.11
N GLY A 16 -25.16 -17.60 -18.27
CA GLY A 16 -24.89 -16.40 -19.06
C GLY A 16 -23.79 -15.51 -18.47
N TRP A 17 -22.87 -16.04 -17.68
CA TRP A 17 -21.81 -15.31 -17.02
C TRP A 17 -21.00 -14.39 -17.93
N ARG A 18 -20.85 -14.74 -19.24
CA ARG A 18 -20.16 -13.91 -20.21
C ARG A 18 -20.90 -12.59 -20.46
N SER A 19 -22.22 -12.65 -20.58
CA SER A 19 -23.08 -11.46 -20.72
C SER A 19 -23.08 -10.62 -19.43
N LEU A 20 -23.09 -11.29 -18.27
CA LEU A 20 -22.98 -10.60 -16.98
C LEU A 20 -21.64 -9.87 -16.84
N LEU A 21 -20.55 -10.53 -17.24
CA LEU A 21 -19.23 -9.89 -17.26
C LEU A 21 -19.23 -8.66 -18.17
N TRP A 22 -19.81 -8.77 -19.38
CA TRP A 22 -19.92 -7.65 -20.29
C TRP A 22 -20.72 -6.49 -19.71
N LEU A 23 -21.92 -6.74 -19.20
CA LEU A 23 -22.77 -5.73 -18.57
C LEU A 23 -22.04 -5.01 -17.43
N PHE A 24 -21.18 -5.71 -16.73
CA PHE A 24 -20.40 -5.16 -15.64
C PHE A 24 -19.24 -4.29 -16.13
N ILE A 25 -18.39 -4.81 -17.04
CA ILE A 25 -17.15 -4.12 -17.43
C ILE A 25 -17.41 -2.91 -18.34
N GLN A 26 -18.53 -2.87 -19.08
CA GLN A 26 -18.87 -1.72 -19.94
C GLN A 26 -19.02 -0.41 -19.12
N SER A 27 -19.47 -0.51 -17.87
CA SER A 27 -19.58 0.67 -16.98
C SER A 27 -18.22 1.27 -16.59
N TYR A 28 -17.12 0.54 -16.86
CA TYR A 28 -15.74 0.95 -16.63
C TYR A 28 -14.99 1.26 -17.95
N SER A 29 -15.73 1.68 -18.97
CA SER A 29 -15.21 2.09 -20.28
C SER A 29 -14.48 1.01 -21.07
N PHE A 30 -14.74 -0.28 -20.80
CA PHE A 30 -14.29 -1.36 -21.66
C PHE A 30 -15.17 -1.48 -22.90
N THR A 31 -14.57 -1.82 -24.04
CA THR A 31 -15.26 -2.02 -25.31
C THR A 31 -15.64 -3.50 -25.52
N ALA A 32 -16.62 -3.75 -26.37
CA ALA A 32 -17.02 -5.11 -26.74
C ALA A 32 -15.86 -5.94 -27.32
N LYS A 33 -14.91 -5.28 -28.04
CA LYS A 33 -13.70 -5.94 -28.56
C LYS A 33 -12.77 -6.45 -27.46
N GLN A 34 -12.80 -5.84 -26.29
CA GLN A 34 -11.97 -6.22 -25.13
C GLN A 34 -12.62 -7.32 -24.26
N LEU A 35 -13.88 -7.70 -24.55
CA LEU A 35 -14.57 -8.72 -23.76
C LEU A 35 -13.82 -10.05 -23.75
N ASP A 36 -13.31 -10.49 -24.90
CA ASP A 36 -12.58 -11.75 -25.02
C ASP A 36 -11.28 -11.73 -24.21
N ASP A 37 -10.55 -10.63 -24.24
CA ASP A 37 -9.36 -10.43 -23.42
C ASP A 37 -9.69 -10.50 -21.92
N CYS A 38 -10.80 -9.87 -21.51
CA CYS A 38 -11.28 -9.94 -20.13
C CYS A 38 -11.72 -11.35 -19.72
N VAL A 39 -12.31 -12.12 -20.66
CA VAL A 39 -12.67 -13.53 -20.47
C VAL A 39 -11.40 -14.37 -20.27
N HIS A 40 -10.36 -14.19 -21.05
CA HIS A 40 -9.09 -14.90 -20.91
C HIS A 40 -8.43 -14.65 -19.53
N LEU A 41 -8.69 -13.50 -18.90
CA LEU A 41 -8.19 -13.25 -17.53
C LEU A 41 -8.76 -14.21 -16.49
N LEU A 42 -9.92 -14.82 -16.73
CA LEU A 42 -10.53 -15.76 -15.78
C LEU A 42 -9.66 -17.02 -15.57
N ASP A 43 -8.86 -17.39 -16.55
CA ASP A 43 -7.96 -18.54 -16.50
C ASP A 43 -6.48 -18.15 -16.49
N ALA A 44 -6.20 -16.86 -16.52
CA ALA A 44 -4.84 -16.34 -16.51
C ALA A 44 -4.17 -16.46 -15.12
N ILE A 45 -2.84 -16.42 -15.10
CA ILE A 45 -2.06 -16.30 -13.87
C ILE A 45 -2.29 -14.92 -13.23
N SER A 46 -2.14 -14.84 -11.90
CA SER A 46 -2.24 -13.57 -11.18
C SER A 46 -1.23 -12.55 -11.73
N GLY A 47 -1.71 -11.32 -11.92
CA GLY A 47 -0.92 -10.21 -12.44
C GLY A 47 -1.19 -9.85 -13.89
N LYS A 48 -1.84 -10.71 -14.68
CA LYS A 48 -2.30 -10.35 -16.03
C LYS A 48 -3.47 -9.38 -15.94
N TRP A 49 -3.52 -8.42 -16.86
CA TRP A 49 -4.55 -7.38 -16.88
C TRP A 49 -4.88 -6.90 -18.29
N VAL A 50 -6.04 -6.28 -18.41
CA VAL A 50 -6.54 -5.56 -19.60
C VAL A 50 -6.94 -4.16 -19.13
N ALA A 51 -6.66 -3.11 -19.90
CA ALA A 51 -7.00 -1.74 -19.57
C ALA A 51 -8.04 -1.14 -20.52
N SER A 52 -8.95 -0.37 -19.96
CA SER A 52 -9.77 0.62 -20.64
C SER A 52 -9.13 2.01 -20.47
N PRO A 53 -9.70 3.09 -21.04
CA PRO A 53 -9.20 4.45 -20.80
C PRO A 53 -9.23 4.89 -19.32
N THR A 54 -10.12 4.34 -18.51
CA THR A 54 -10.35 4.80 -17.12
C THR A 54 -10.00 3.76 -16.07
N HIS A 55 -10.04 2.47 -16.41
CA HIS A 55 -9.84 1.37 -15.47
C HIS A 55 -8.99 0.26 -16.07
N ARG A 56 -8.43 -0.57 -15.20
CA ARG A 56 -7.88 -1.87 -15.58
C ARG A 56 -8.59 -2.98 -14.82
N ILE A 57 -8.82 -4.08 -15.51
CA ILE A 57 -9.28 -5.34 -14.92
C ILE A 57 -8.09 -6.29 -14.85
N LEU A 58 -7.81 -6.83 -13.67
CA LEU A 58 -6.64 -7.68 -13.48
C LEU A 58 -6.98 -8.97 -12.74
N ARG A 59 -6.27 -10.03 -13.07
CA ARG A 59 -6.34 -11.30 -12.34
C ARG A 59 -5.54 -11.19 -11.03
N ASN A 60 -6.22 -11.44 -9.90
CA ASN A 60 -5.57 -11.51 -8.60
C ASN A 60 -6.08 -12.73 -7.83
N ARG A 61 -5.32 -13.81 -7.80
CA ARG A 61 -5.73 -15.10 -7.19
C ARG A 61 -7.08 -15.57 -7.76
N ASN A 62 -8.09 -15.69 -6.91
CA ASN A 62 -9.42 -16.19 -7.27
C ASN A 62 -10.42 -15.08 -7.67
N HIS A 63 -9.92 -13.86 -7.88
CA HIS A 63 -10.74 -12.70 -8.23
C HIS A 63 -10.23 -11.99 -9.47
N LEU A 64 -11.14 -11.37 -10.21
CA LEU A 64 -10.83 -10.22 -11.03
C LEU A 64 -11.00 -8.97 -10.18
N LEU A 65 -10.05 -8.04 -10.30
CA LEU A 65 -10.12 -6.73 -9.66
C LEU A 65 -10.28 -5.68 -10.73
N VAL A 66 -11.31 -4.84 -10.63
CA VAL A 66 -11.46 -3.64 -11.44
C VAL A 66 -10.90 -2.48 -10.63
N VAL A 67 -9.90 -1.81 -11.18
CA VAL A 67 -9.10 -0.78 -10.50
C VAL A 67 -9.03 0.45 -11.38
N PRO A 68 -9.33 1.65 -10.87
CA PRO A 68 -9.09 2.87 -11.61
C PRO A 68 -7.62 2.98 -12.05
N ILE A 69 -7.39 3.48 -13.26
CA ILE A 69 -6.06 3.89 -13.68
C ILE A 69 -5.79 5.21 -12.97
N ALA A 70 -5.07 5.17 -11.86
CA ALA A 70 -4.61 6.38 -11.21
C ALA A 70 -3.57 7.05 -12.10
N ASP A 71 -3.63 8.37 -12.25
CA ASP A 71 -2.49 9.14 -12.71
C ASP A 71 -1.30 8.83 -11.81
N VAL A 72 -0.31 8.16 -12.37
CA VAL A 72 0.94 7.83 -11.68
C VAL A 72 1.80 9.09 -11.67
N GLN A 73 1.35 10.14 -11.00
CA GLN A 73 2.26 11.15 -10.55
C GLN A 73 3.11 10.52 -9.45
N ALA A 74 4.41 10.73 -9.54
CA ALA A 74 5.37 10.29 -8.54
C ALA A 74 5.17 11.14 -7.28
N ASP A 75 4.09 10.89 -6.56
CA ASP A 75 3.80 11.60 -5.31
C ASP A 75 4.85 11.17 -4.28
N TYR A 76 5.60 12.11 -3.82
CA TYR A 76 6.38 11.97 -2.60
C TYR A 76 6.20 13.26 -1.79
N PHE A 77 6.36 13.14 -0.49
CA PHE A 77 6.28 14.25 0.44
C PHE A 77 7.56 14.29 1.26
N ILE A 78 7.99 15.48 1.59
CA ILE A 78 9.12 15.73 2.48
C ILE A 78 8.59 16.28 3.78
N VAL A 79 9.09 15.75 4.89
CA VAL A 79 8.78 16.23 6.24
C VAL A 79 10.08 16.64 6.89
N ASP A 80 10.24 17.94 7.08
CA ASP A 80 11.39 18.53 7.71
C ASP A 80 11.30 18.43 9.24
N GLU A 81 12.45 18.40 9.90
CA GLU A 81 12.55 18.32 11.35
C GLU A 81 11.86 19.48 12.05
N ALA A 82 11.99 20.68 11.48
CA ALA A 82 11.42 21.92 12.03
C ALA A 82 9.89 22.01 11.87
N GLN A 83 9.29 21.17 11.00
CA GLN A 83 7.87 21.24 10.66
C GLN A 83 7.26 19.84 10.64
N LEU A 84 7.13 19.26 11.83
CA LEU A 84 6.45 17.99 12.05
C LEU A 84 4.93 18.20 12.06
N ASP A 85 4.34 18.26 10.88
CA ASP A 85 2.91 18.44 10.69
C ASP A 85 2.28 17.15 10.14
N HIS A 86 1.29 17.27 9.33
CA HIS A 86 0.61 16.15 8.69
C HIS A 86 0.82 16.16 7.18
N VAL A 87 0.76 14.97 6.59
CA VAL A 87 0.82 14.77 5.14
C VAL A 87 -0.49 14.16 4.67
N HIS A 88 -1.19 14.85 3.79
CA HIS A 88 -2.37 14.32 3.11
C HIS A 88 -1.96 13.60 1.84
N THR A 89 -2.36 12.33 1.73
CA THR A 89 -2.19 11.53 0.52
C THR A 89 -3.56 11.22 -0.08
N LYS A 90 -3.59 10.70 -1.31
CA LYS A 90 -4.86 10.24 -1.94
C LYS A 90 -5.52 9.06 -1.20
N THR A 91 -4.82 8.38 -0.31
CA THR A 91 -5.30 7.17 0.38
C THR A 91 -5.45 7.34 1.88
N GLY A 92 -5.10 8.51 2.42
CA GLY A 92 -5.21 8.79 3.86
C GLY A 92 -4.26 9.90 4.32
N LYS A 93 -4.18 10.07 5.62
CA LYS A 93 -3.40 11.10 6.30
C LYS A 93 -2.32 10.47 7.18
N LEU A 94 -1.12 11.00 7.11
CA LEU A 94 -0.03 10.75 8.07
C LEU A 94 0.09 11.95 8.99
N SER A 95 0.08 11.71 10.30
CA SER A 95 0.27 12.73 11.33
C SER A 95 1.54 12.44 12.11
N PHE A 96 2.32 13.46 12.44
CA PHE A 96 3.60 13.37 13.13
C PHE A 96 3.50 14.10 14.47
N LYS A 97 3.87 13.44 15.54
CA LYS A 97 3.84 14.05 16.89
C LYS A 97 5.07 13.68 17.68
N LEU A 98 5.77 14.69 18.16
CA LEU A 98 6.91 14.51 19.07
C LEU A 98 6.42 14.39 20.51
N HIS A 99 6.90 13.37 21.21
CA HIS A 99 6.65 13.12 22.62
C HIS A 99 7.96 13.25 23.38
N GLU A 100 8.13 14.36 24.07
CA GLU A 100 9.34 14.65 24.86
C GLU A 100 9.42 13.81 26.14
N ARG A 101 8.29 13.44 26.68
CA ARG A 101 8.18 12.55 27.86
C ARG A 101 7.57 11.24 27.43
N GLY A 102 8.14 10.12 27.87
CA GLY A 102 7.64 8.80 27.51
C GLY A 102 6.14 8.67 27.77
N GLY A 103 5.45 7.94 26.88
CA GLY A 103 4.03 7.64 26.95
C GLY A 103 3.80 6.14 26.78
N ALA A 104 2.56 5.70 26.99
CA ALA A 104 2.18 4.33 26.71
C ALA A 104 2.26 4.07 25.20
N ILE A 105 3.23 3.26 24.78
CA ILE A 105 3.38 2.83 23.38
C ILE A 105 2.34 1.76 23.11
N GLN A 106 1.40 2.04 22.22
CA GLN A 106 0.48 1.04 21.72
C GLN A 106 1.06 0.39 20.46
N ALA A 107 1.22 -0.93 20.50
CA ALA A 107 1.70 -1.69 19.36
C ALA A 107 0.55 -1.96 18.36
N VAL A 108 0.11 -0.93 17.63
CA VAL A 108 -0.88 -1.04 16.56
C VAL A 108 -0.23 -0.84 15.20
N ASN A 109 -0.79 -1.45 14.16
CA ASN A 109 -0.18 -1.38 12.83
C ASN A 109 -0.23 0.02 12.22
N ASP A 110 -1.25 0.81 12.60
CA ASP A 110 -1.46 2.16 12.05
C ASP A 110 -0.65 3.24 12.76
N GLU A 111 0.20 2.85 13.73
CA GLU A 111 1.11 3.75 14.42
C GLU A 111 2.54 3.21 14.44
N ALA A 112 3.49 4.11 14.26
CA ALA A 112 4.90 3.84 14.44
C ALA A 112 5.46 4.76 15.54
N TRP A 113 6.10 4.16 16.54
CA TRP A 113 6.79 4.88 17.62
C TRP A 113 8.29 4.68 17.44
N ILE A 114 9.02 5.77 17.28
CA ILE A 114 10.40 5.77 16.80
C ILE A 114 11.23 6.64 17.74
N PRO A 115 12.41 6.16 18.22
CA PRO A 115 13.35 7.02 18.91
C PRO A 115 13.77 8.17 18.01
N TYR A 116 13.46 9.40 18.41
CA TYR A 116 13.67 10.59 17.59
C TYR A 116 15.14 10.75 17.16
N GLN A 117 16.06 10.50 18.04
CA GLN A 117 17.50 10.59 17.81
C GLN A 117 18.06 9.54 16.82
N GLU A 118 17.30 8.49 16.52
CA GLU A 118 17.69 7.46 15.52
C GLU A 118 17.33 7.87 14.08
N LEU A 119 16.52 8.93 13.93
CA LEU A 119 16.05 9.42 12.64
C LEU A 119 17.04 10.43 12.04
N ALA A 120 17.23 10.33 10.74
CA ALA A 120 17.92 11.35 9.94
C ALA A 120 16.87 12.13 9.13
N PHE A 121 16.70 13.42 9.43
CA PHE A 121 15.81 14.29 8.66
C PHE A 121 16.48 14.87 7.41
N PRO A 122 15.69 15.25 6.37
CA PRO A 122 14.24 15.17 6.28
C PRO A 122 13.73 13.73 6.08
N LEU A 123 12.49 13.46 6.54
CA LEU A 123 11.80 12.23 6.23
C LEU A 123 11.13 12.33 4.85
N LYS A 124 11.20 11.26 4.07
CA LYS A 124 10.56 11.16 2.77
C LYS A 124 9.45 10.12 2.81
N ILE A 125 8.23 10.53 2.53
CA ILE A 125 7.08 9.65 2.35
C ILE A 125 6.95 9.40 0.86
N ARG A 126 7.07 8.13 0.42
CA ARG A 126 7.00 7.77 -0.99
C ARG A 126 6.37 6.40 -1.21
N ARG A 127 6.02 6.10 -2.45
CA ARG A 127 5.68 4.74 -2.85
C ARG A 127 6.93 3.85 -2.78
N TRP A 128 6.71 2.58 -2.43
CA TRP A 128 7.81 1.62 -2.46
C TRP A 128 8.32 1.36 -3.88
N LYS A 129 9.55 0.81 -3.98
CA LYS A 129 10.19 0.42 -5.25
C LYS A 129 10.65 -1.03 -5.18
N MET A 130 10.84 -1.67 -6.32
CA MET A 130 11.17 -3.11 -6.41
C MET A 130 12.47 -3.49 -5.67
N ALA A 131 13.45 -2.60 -5.63
CA ALA A 131 14.72 -2.82 -4.94
C ALA A 131 14.67 -2.57 -3.43
N ASP A 132 13.59 -2.00 -2.91
CA ASP A 132 13.46 -1.65 -1.50
C ASP A 132 13.56 -2.86 -0.58
N TYR A 133 14.24 -2.64 0.54
CA TYR A 133 14.38 -3.63 1.61
C TYR A 133 14.32 -2.97 2.98
N PHE A 134 13.99 -3.75 3.99
CA PHE A 134 13.97 -3.32 5.38
C PHE A 134 14.33 -4.49 6.29
N TYR A 135 14.40 -4.23 7.58
CA TYR A 135 14.58 -5.24 8.61
C TYR A 135 13.28 -5.37 9.41
N PRO A 136 12.41 -6.34 9.12
CA PRO A 136 11.13 -6.46 9.83
C PRO A 136 11.32 -6.54 11.34
N LEU A 137 10.53 -5.77 12.09
CA LEU A 137 10.54 -5.83 13.54
C LEU A 137 10.30 -7.27 14.02
N GLY A 138 11.21 -7.77 14.88
CA GLY A 138 11.19 -9.13 15.40
C GLY A 138 11.95 -10.16 14.55
N LEU A 139 12.28 -9.88 13.28
CA LEU A 139 12.99 -10.85 12.43
C LEU A 139 14.51 -10.67 12.40
N GLY A 140 15.01 -9.45 12.65
CA GLY A 140 16.44 -9.12 12.70
C GLY A 140 17.24 -9.33 11.40
N LYS A 141 16.61 -9.78 10.33
CA LYS A 141 17.22 -10.07 9.03
C LYS A 141 16.65 -9.18 7.93
N LYS A 142 17.51 -8.82 6.96
CA LYS A 142 17.16 -8.06 5.77
C LYS A 142 16.10 -8.79 4.94
N LYS A 143 15.04 -8.08 4.52
CA LYS A 143 13.95 -8.61 3.70
C LYS A 143 13.57 -7.63 2.59
N LYS A 144 13.47 -8.10 1.34
CA LYS A 144 12.93 -7.29 0.25
C LYS A 144 11.45 -6.99 0.48
N LEU A 145 11.00 -5.75 0.24
CA LEU A 145 9.60 -5.36 0.39
C LEU A 145 8.68 -6.19 -0.50
N SER A 146 9.09 -6.46 -1.73
CA SER A 146 8.34 -7.31 -2.65
C SER A 146 8.00 -8.68 -2.06
N ARG A 147 8.97 -9.30 -1.35
CA ARG A 147 8.77 -10.59 -0.68
C ARG A 147 7.89 -10.45 0.55
N PHE A 148 8.11 -9.40 1.35
CA PHE A 148 7.27 -9.11 2.52
C PHE A 148 5.80 -8.97 2.14
N PHE A 149 5.49 -8.24 1.05
CA PHE A 149 4.11 -8.07 0.57
C PHE A 149 3.45 -9.38 0.07
N ILE A 150 4.26 -10.30 -0.46
CA ILE A 150 3.76 -11.65 -0.80
C ILE A 150 3.35 -12.40 0.48
N ASP A 151 4.22 -12.36 1.50
CA ASP A 151 4.01 -13.09 2.75
C ASP A 151 2.79 -12.58 3.53
N ILE A 152 2.54 -11.26 3.53
CA ILE A 152 1.32 -10.66 4.12
C ILE A 152 0.13 -10.64 3.15
N LYS A 153 0.27 -11.28 1.97
CA LYS A 153 -0.78 -11.52 0.99
C LYS A 153 -1.42 -10.24 0.41
N LEU A 154 -0.67 -9.14 0.28
CA LEU A 154 -1.20 -7.95 -0.39
C LEU A 154 -1.54 -8.25 -1.86
N SER A 155 -2.66 -7.71 -2.31
CA SER A 155 -3.03 -7.66 -3.73
C SER A 155 -2.11 -6.74 -4.52
N ILE A 156 -2.14 -6.84 -5.85
CA ILE A 156 -1.32 -5.97 -6.70
C ILE A 156 -1.64 -4.49 -6.50
N PRO A 157 -2.93 -4.06 -6.51
CA PRO A 157 -3.27 -2.66 -6.27
C PRO A 157 -2.83 -2.16 -4.90
N GLU A 158 -2.99 -2.98 -3.84
CA GLU A 158 -2.52 -2.61 -2.50
C GLU A 158 -1.01 -2.40 -2.46
N LYS A 159 -0.24 -3.27 -3.16
CA LYS A 159 1.22 -3.08 -3.28
C LYS A 159 1.55 -1.77 -3.98
N GLU A 160 0.91 -1.47 -5.10
CA GLU A 160 1.16 -0.25 -5.88
C GLU A 160 0.84 1.02 -5.09
N GLN A 161 -0.16 0.96 -4.20
CA GLN A 161 -0.57 2.07 -3.35
C GLN A 161 0.17 2.13 -2.01
N GLN A 162 1.09 1.19 -1.73
CA GLN A 162 1.76 1.14 -0.44
C GLN A 162 2.73 2.29 -0.24
N TRP A 163 2.51 3.07 0.81
CA TRP A 163 3.42 4.12 1.26
C TRP A 163 4.50 3.55 2.18
N ILE A 164 5.67 4.18 2.13
CA ILE A 164 6.76 3.96 3.08
C ILE A 164 7.27 5.32 3.58
N VAL A 165 7.80 5.31 4.79
CA VAL A 165 8.57 6.40 5.36
C VAL A 165 10.05 6.03 5.27
N GLU A 166 10.83 6.88 4.63
CA GLU A 166 12.29 6.76 4.45
C GLU A 166 12.97 7.96 5.11
N ASP A 167 14.10 7.75 5.76
CA ASP A 167 14.89 8.83 6.32
C ASP A 167 15.96 9.36 5.32
N ALA A 168 16.65 10.44 5.69
CA ALA A 168 17.68 11.05 4.83
C ALA A 168 18.88 10.14 4.54
N GLN A 169 19.07 9.06 5.31
CA GLN A 169 20.09 8.03 5.05
C GLN A 169 19.56 6.91 4.16
N HIS A 170 18.42 7.10 3.51
CA HIS A 170 17.76 6.10 2.65
C HIS A 170 17.39 4.81 3.38
N ARG A 171 17.19 4.87 4.69
CA ARG A 171 16.70 3.74 5.47
C ARG A 171 15.17 3.76 5.50
N ILE A 172 14.54 2.65 5.17
CA ILE A 172 13.09 2.53 5.38
C ILE A 172 12.84 2.47 6.87
N VAL A 173 12.07 3.43 7.37
CA VAL A 173 11.70 3.56 8.78
C VAL A 173 10.44 2.72 9.06
N TRP A 174 9.43 2.91 8.23
CA TRP A 174 8.13 2.29 8.42
C TRP A 174 7.44 1.97 7.09
N ILE A 175 6.88 0.79 6.99
CA ILE A 175 5.91 0.44 5.95
C ILE A 175 4.55 0.84 6.50
N VAL A 176 3.99 1.93 5.99
CA VAL A 176 2.82 2.62 6.53
C VAL A 176 1.65 1.65 6.72
N GLY A 177 1.10 1.63 7.93
CA GLY A 177 -0.01 0.76 8.29
C GLY A 177 0.33 -0.74 8.31
N LYS A 178 1.63 -1.12 8.31
CA LYS A 178 2.04 -2.53 8.24
C LYS A 178 3.13 -2.89 9.25
N ARG A 179 4.35 -2.38 9.11
CA ARG A 179 5.47 -2.86 9.91
C ARG A 179 6.57 -1.81 10.06
N LEU A 180 7.01 -1.60 11.29
CA LEU A 180 8.20 -0.82 11.62
C LEU A 180 9.48 -1.60 11.25
N ASP A 181 10.52 -0.88 10.84
CA ASP A 181 11.85 -1.45 10.69
C ASP A 181 12.50 -1.65 12.07
N HIS A 182 13.15 -2.78 12.26
CA HIS A 182 13.77 -3.20 13.52
C HIS A 182 14.82 -2.22 14.05
N ARG A 183 15.51 -1.51 13.15
CA ARG A 183 16.54 -0.52 13.53
C ARG A 183 15.96 0.65 14.32
N PHE A 184 14.69 0.96 14.10
CA PHE A 184 13.96 2.06 14.73
C PHE A 184 13.05 1.61 15.89
N ARG A 185 13.25 0.40 16.39
CA ARG A 185 12.46 -0.07 17.54
C ARG A 185 12.79 0.73 18.79
N VAL A 186 11.78 1.01 19.59
CA VAL A 186 11.97 1.59 20.90
C VAL A 186 12.62 0.56 21.82
N LYS A 187 13.78 0.91 22.37
CA LYS A 187 14.43 0.21 23.48
C LYS A 187 13.97 0.88 24.77
N GLN A 188 14.09 0.21 25.92
CA GLN A 188 13.63 0.76 27.20
C GLN A 188 14.15 2.18 27.45
N GLN A 189 13.26 3.06 27.94
CA GLN A 189 13.55 4.42 28.42
C GLN A 189 14.17 5.41 27.42
N VAL A 190 13.89 5.28 26.13
CA VAL A 190 14.32 6.27 25.13
C VAL A 190 13.28 7.35 24.98
N VAL A 191 13.68 8.59 25.17
CA VAL A 191 12.90 9.81 24.86
C VAL A 191 13.85 10.85 24.26
N PRO A 192 13.39 11.73 23.38
CA PRO A 192 12.04 11.87 22.83
C PRO A 192 11.68 10.78 21.81
N LEU A 193 10.37 10.58 21.63
CA LEU A 193 9.82 9.65 20.63
C LEU A 193 9.03 10.42 19.58
N LEU A 194 9.21 10.06 18.30
CA LEU A 194 8.32 10.48 17.22
C LEU A 194 7.23 9.43 17.05
N GLN A 195 5.98 9.82 17.19
CA GLN A 195 4.82 9.05 16.79
C GLN A 195 4.43 9.44 15.38
N ILE A 196 4.32 8.46 14.48
CA ILE A 196 3.73 8.61 13.15
C ILE A 196 2.43 7.81 13.14
N LYS A 197 1.31 8.47 12.90
CA LYS A 197 -0.01 7.83 12.84
C LYS A 197 -0.54 7.86 11.41
N TRP A 198 -1.08 6.73 10.95
CA TRP A 198 -1.77 6.59 9.68
C TRP A 198 -3.27 6.53 9.88
N GLU A 199 -3.98 7.39 9.22
CA GLU A 199 -5.44 7.42 9.14
C GLU A 199 -5.85 7.19 7.69
N PRO A 200 -6.26 5.94 7.33
CA PRO A 200 -6.72 5.66 5.98
C PRO A 200 -7.98 6.46 5.67
N GLN A 201 -8.09 6.95 4.44
CA GLN A 201 -9.33 7.57 3.98
C GLN A 201 -10.38 6.46 3.85
N LEU A 202 -11.48 6.58 4.61
CA LEU A 202 -12.64 5.73 4.42
C LEU A 202 -13.26 6.07 3.06
N VAL A 203 -13.36 5.07 2.19
CA VAL A 203 -14.03 5.16 0.88
C VAL A 203 -15.51 4.88 1.06
#